data_00f0eadcea96d5bc6a9caa9532b99c4e
#
_entry.id   00f0eadcea96d5bc6a9caa9532b99c4e
#
_cell.length_a   1.000
_cell.length_b   1.000
_cell.length_c   1.000
_cell.angle_alpha   90.00
_cell.angle_beta   90.00
_cell.angle_gamma   90.00
#
_symmetry.space_group_name_H-M   'P 1'
#
loop_
_entity.id
_entity.type
_entity.pdbx_description
1 polymer ?
#
loop_
_entity_poly.entity_id
_entity_poly.type
_entity_poly.pdbx_seq_one_letter_code
_entity_poly.pdbx_strand_id
1 'polypeptide(L)'
;MKDKNSSAFFAYKKRKERLLDATQVRLLILSMLEARAAHGYEIIKAIEELSRGEYTPSPSLIYPNLTLLEEMGYVNAETEENNKKNHWITAEGKAFLQQQQAQLQSVIVRMQSLAVLANNRSLPEVQRAIHNMRTALNTRLAEENISQQSLYAIIDVLDEAAKKIERS
;
A
#
# COMPACT_ATOMS: atom_id res chain seq x y z
N MET A 1 -20.66 29.37 -21.71
CA MET A 1 -19.22 29.14 -21.55
C MET A 1 -19.09 28.08 -20.47
N LYS A 2 -18.84 26.80 -20.82
CA LYS A 2 -18.83 25.70 -19.89
C LYS A 2 -17.43 25.58 -19.26
N ASP A 3 -17.41 25.61 -17.94
CA ASP A 3 -16.20 25.53 -17.10
C ASP A 3 -15.34 24.32 -17.37
N LYS A 4 -14.17 24.53 -17.97
CA LYS A 4 -13.13 23.50 -18.16
C LYS A 4 -12.28 23.21 -16.90
N ASN A 5 -12.56 23.86 -15.77
CA ASN A 5 -11.76 23.76 -14.55
C ASN A 5 -12.23 22.67 -13.55
N SER A 6 -13.41 22.11 -13.75
CA SER A 6 -13.94 21.04 -12.89
C SER A 6 -13.30 19.67 -13.19
N SER A 7 -12.81 19.46 -14.40
CA SER A 7 -12.24 18.17 -14.84
C SER A 7 -10.84 17.88 -14.26
N ALA A 8 -10.03 18.90 -14.04
CA ALA A 8 -8.66 18.73 -13.51
C ALA A 8 -8.65 18.36 -12.02
N PHE A 9 -9.60 18.87 -11.23
CA PHE A 9 -9.71 18.57 -9.80
C PHE A 9 -10.20 17.15 -9.53
N PHE A 10 -11.03 16.58 -10.42
CA PHE A 10 -11.48 15.18 -10.35
C PHE A 10 -10.43 14.18 -10.86
N ALA A 11 -9.51 14.61 -11.71
CA ALA A 11 -8.40 13.76 -12.19
C ALA A 11 -7.35 13.48 -11.10
N TYR A 12 -7.18 14.36 -10.12
CA TYR A 12 -6.27 14.13 -8.98
C TYR A 12 -6.80 13.07 -8.00
N LYS A 13 -8.08 12.71 -8.07
CA LYS A 13 -8.72 11.74 -7.15
C LYS A 13 -8.55 10.28 -7.59
N LYS A 14 -7.82 9.97 -8.66
CA LYS A 14 -7.79 8.60 -9.20
C LYS A 14 -6.47 8.15 -9.81
N ARG A 15 -5.42 8.16 -9.01
CA ARG A 15 -4.43 7.09 -8.98
C ARG A 15 -4.01 6.95 -7.51
N LYS A 16 -4.77 6.20 -6.72
CA LYS A 16 -4.14 5.36 -5.72
C LYS A 16 -3.18 4.50 -6.55
N GLU A 17 -1.93 4.90 -6.66
CA GLU A 17 -0.90 4.02 -7.18
C GLU A 17 -1.10 2.72 -6.44
N ARG A 18 -1.37 1.65 -7.19
CA ARG A 18 -1.45 0.33 -6.56
C ARG A 18 -0.13 0.15 -5.89
N LEU A 19 -0.11 0.07 -4.58
CA LEU A 19 1.11 -0.05 -3.78
C LEU A 19 1.99 -1.18 -4.30
N LEU A 20 1.35 -2.23 -4.82
CA LEU A 20 1.96 -3.39 -5.44
C LEU A 20 1.29 -3.64 -6.81
N ASP A 21 2.09 -3.95 -7.81
CA ASP A 21 1.62 -4.49 -9.07
C ASP A 21 1.33 -6.01 -8.97
N ALA A 22 0.70 -6.58 -9.99
CA ALA A 22 0.32 -8.00 -9.98
C ALA A 22 1.52 -8.95 -9.89
N THR A 23 2.67 -8.58 -10.45
CA THR A 23 3.91 -9.39 -10.37
C THR A 23 4.45 -9.38 -8.94
N GLN A 24 4.50 -8.22 -8.31
CA GLN A 24 4.93 -8.06 -6.92
C GLN A 24 4.02 -8.83 -5.96
N VAL A 25 2.70 -8.82 -6.19
CA VAL A 25 1.75 -9.61 -5.41
C VAL A 25 2.03 -11.11 -5.55
N ARG A 26 2.27 -11.61 -6.76
CA ARG A 26 2.61 -13.03 -6.98
C ARG A 26 3.90 -13.43 -6.29
N LEU A 27 4.93 -12.58 -6.29
CA LEU A 27 6.18 -12.85 -5.56
C LEU A 27 5.95 -12.94 -4.05
N LEU A 28 5.12 -12.06 -3.47
CA LEU A 28 4.75 -12.16 -2.06
C LEU A 28 3.99 -13.44 -1.75
N ILE A 29 3.01 -13.83 -2.59
CA ILE A 29 2.27 -15.08 -2.42
C ILE A 29 3.23 -16.27 -2.41
N LEU A 30 4.13 -16.36 -3.40
CA LEU A 30 5.12 -17.45 -3.48
C LEU A 30 6.05 -17.47 -2.27
N SER A 31 6.49 -16.31 -1.80
CA SER A 31 7.33 -16.19 -0.61
C SER A 31 6.62 -16.68 0.66
N MET A 32 5.32 -16.39 0.82
CA MET A 32 4.53 -16.91 1.94
C MET A 32 4.38 -18.44 1.87
N LEU A 33 4.13 -18.96 0.66
CA LEU A 33 3.98 -20.39 0.42
C LEU A 33 5.30 -21.16 0.47
N GLU A 34 6.44 -20.50 0.28
CA GLU A 34 7.77 -21.11 0.51
C GLU A 34 7.98 -21.43 1.98
N ALA A 35 7.48 -20.60 2.89
CA ALA A 35 7.60 -20.81 4.33
C ALA A 35 6.68 -21.94 4.82
N ARG A 36 5.43 -21.99 4.34
CA ARG A 36 4.45 -23.04 4.68
C ARG A 36 3.27 -23.04 3.71
N ALA A 37 2.61 -24.19 3.60
CA ALA A 37 1.30 -24.25 2.93
C ALA A 37 0.28 -23.36 3.67
N ALA A 38 -0.62 -22.72 2.92
CA ALA A 38 -1.56 -21.77 3.49
C ALA A 38 -2.83 -21.63 2.64
N HIS A 39 -3.92 -21.22 3.29
CA HIS A 39 -5.14 -20.78 2.64
C HIS A 39 -5.02 -19.33 2.15
N GLY A 40 -5.80 -18.94 1.14
CA GLY A 40 -5.77 -17.59 0.60
C GLY A 40 -5.98 -16.48 1.64
N TYR A 41 -6.84 -16.73 2.64
CA TYR A 41 -7.03 -15.80 3.76
C TYR A 41 -5.78 -15.64 4.64
N GLU A 42 -5.05 -16.73 4.91
CA GLU A 42 -3.81 -16.69 5.69
C GLU A 42 -2.72 -15.91 4.95
N ILE A 43 -2.67 -16.04 3.61
CA ILE A 43 -1.77 -15.25 2.75
C ILE A 43 -2.09 -13.75 2.85
N ILE A 44 -3.38 -13.38 2.82
CA ILE A 44 -3.82 -11.98 3.03
C ILE A 44 -3.31 -11.46 4.37
N LYS A 45 -3.49 -12.25 5.44
CA LYS A 45 -3.04 -11.89 6.79
C LYS A 45 -1.52 -11.78 6.90
N ALA A 46 -0.78 -12.70 6.31
CA ALA A 46 0.68 -12.64 6.31
C ALA A 46 1.22 -11.40 5.58
N ILE A 47 0.60 -11.00 4.46
CA ILE A 47 0.97 -9.76 3.75
C ILE A 47 0.59 -8.52 4.57
N GLU A 48 -0.57 -8.52 5.23
CA GLU A 48 -0.98 -7.44 6.14
C GLU A 48 0.02 -7.27 7.29
N GLU A 49 0.49 -8.37 7.90
CA GLU A 49 1.45 -8.36 8.99
C GLU A 49 2.82 -7.78 8.58
N LEU A 50 3.28 -8.02 7.35
CA LEU A 50 4.52 -7.42 6.84
C LEU A 50 4.52 -5.90 6.90
N SER A 51 3.36 -5.26 6.71
CA SER A 51 3.18 -3.82 6.76
C SER A 51 2.63 -3.31 8.08
N ARG A 52 2.49 -4.19 9.08
CA ARG A 52 1.80 -3.90 10.36
C ARG A 52 0.39 -3.32 10.17
N GLY A 53 -0.35 -3.83 9.20
CA GLY A 53 -1.73 -3.42 8.93
C GLY A 53 -1.88 -2.22 7.99
N GLU A 54 -0.79 -1.57 7.57
CA GLU A 54 -0.86 -0.42 6.65
C GLU A 54 -1.30 -0.81 5.22
N TYR A 55 -1.09 -2.07 4.86
CA TYR A 55 -1.54 -2.62 3.59
C TYR A 55 -2.20 -3.98 3.79
N THR A 56 -3.47 -4.07 3.42
CA THR A 56 -4.23 -5.33 3.38
C THR A 56 -4.65 -5.58 1.94
N PRO A 57 -4.12 -6.62 1.27
CA PRO A 57 -4.57 -6.95 -0.08
C PRO A 57 -6.01 -7.45 -0.07
N SER A 58 -6.79 -7.05 -1.07
CA SER A 58 -8.17 -7.52 -1.19
C SER A 58 -8.24 -8.99 -1.65
N PRO A 59 -9.28 -9.74 -1.27
CA PRO A 59 -9.54 -11.07 -1.81
C PRO A 59 -9.58 -11.10 -3.35
N SER A 60 -10.16 -10.08 -3.97
CA SER A 60 -10.22 -9.92 -5.43
C SER A 60 -8.84 -9.69 -6.09
N LEU A 61 -7.81 -9.42 -5.32
CA LEU A 61 -6.42 -9.35 -5.78
C LEU A 61 -5.71 -10.70 -5.55
N ILE A 62 -5.91 -11.34 -4.42
CA ILE A 62 -5.17 -12.56 -4.03
C ILE A 62 -5.67 -13.79 -4.79
N TYR A 63 -6.98 -14.07 -4.80
CA TYR A 63 -7.49 -15.32 -5.39
C TYR A 63 -7.23 -15.45 -6.89
N PRO A 64 -7.41 -14.43 -7.75
CA PRO A 64 -7.04 -14.55 -9.17
C PRO A 64 -5.54 -14.77 -9.39
N ASN A 65 -4.67 -14.19 -8.54
CA ASN A 65 -3.23 -14.43 -8.63
C ASN A 65 -2.85 -15.84 -8.17
N LEU A 66 -3.52 -16.43 -7.17
CA LEU A 66 -3.37 -17.84 -6.80
C LEU A 66 -3.76 -18.77 -7.96
N THR A 67 -4.93 -18.53 -8.57
CA THR A 67 -5.38 -19.29 -9.75
C THR A 67 -4.36 -19.22 -10.89
N LEU A 68 -3.84 -18.04 -11.20
CA LEU A 68 -2.82 -17.88 -12.22
C LEU A 68 -1.52 -18.62 -11.86
N LEU A 69 -1.10 -18.61 -10.62
CA LEU A 69 0.09 -19.33 -10.16
C LEU A 69 -0.11 -20.87 -10.22
N GLU A 70 -1.34 -21.36 -9.97
CA GLU A 70 -1.72 -22.77 -10.19
C GLU A 70 -1.63 -23.10 -11.68
N GLU A 71 -2.19 -22.29 -12.57
CA GLU A 71 -2.14 -22.46 -14.02
C GLU A 71 -0.71 -22.45 -14.59
N MET A 72 0.17 -21.63 -13.99
CA MET A 72 1.61 -21.58 -14.33
C MET A 72 2.42 -22.76 -13.76
N GLY A 73 1.81 -23.61 -12.94
CA GLY A 73 2.50 -24.73 -12.28
C GLY A 73 3.43 -24.33 -11.13
N TYR A 74 3.36 -23.10 -10.64
CA TYR A 74 4.20 -22.61 -9.54
C TYR A 74 3.59 -22.89 -8.16
N VAL A 75 2.30 -23.16 -8.11
CA VAL A 75 1.53 -23.46 -6.90
C VAL A 75 0.64 -24.66 -7.17
N ASN A 76 0.56 -25.58 -6.23
CA ASN A 76 -0.47 -26.59 -6.17
C ASN A 76 -1.50 -26.24 -5.11
N ALA A 77 -2.72 -26.77 -5.27
CA ALA A 77 -3.79 -26.59 -4.30
C ALA A 77 -4.62 -27.87 -4.13
N GLU A 78 -5.08 -28.08 -2.91
CA GLU A 78 -6.01 -29.15 -2.58
C GLU A 78 -7.20 -28.57 -1.80
N THR A 79 -8.39 -29.07 -2.12
CA THR A 79 -9.60 -28.66 -1.40
C THR A 79 -9.79 -29.57 -0.19
N GLU A 80 -9.79 -29.00 0.99
CA GLU A 80 -10.03 -29.70 2.25
C GLU A 80 -11.54 -29.99 2.46
N GLU A 81 -11.87 -30.84 3.42
CA GLU A 81 -13.25 -31.23 3.77
C GLU A 81 -14.16 -30.03 4.09
N ASN A 82 -13.59 -28.93 4.60
CA ASN A 82 -14.28 -27.66 4.90
C ASN A 82 -14.49 -26.76 3.67
N ASN A 83 -14.22 -27.27 2.46
CA ASN A 83 -14.31 -26.55 1.19
C ASN A 83 -13.33 -25.37 1.04
N LYS A 84 -12.23 -25.35 1.82
CA LYS A 84 -11.14 -24.38 1.69
C LYS A 84 -10.01 -24.99 0.89
N LYS A 85 -9.43 -24.19 0.00
CA LYS A 85 -8.22 -24.57 -0.75
C LYS A 85 -6.98 -24.27 0.07
N ASN A 86 -6.17 -25.29 0.33
CA ASN A 86 -4.83 -25.15 0.88
C ASN A 86 -3.82 -25.15 -0.27
N HIS A 87 -2.92 -24.20 -0.29
CA HIS A 87 -1.97 -23.97 -1.39
C HIS A 87 -0.55 -24.21 -0.90
N TRP A 88 0.33 -24.73 -1.78
CA TRP A 88 1.77 -24.86 -1.51
C TRP A 88 2.58 -24.63 -2.78
N ILE A 89 3.81 -24.15 -2.60
CA ILE A 89 4.72 -23.85 -3.70
C ILE A 89 5.31 -25.14 -4.28
N THR A 90 5.47 -25.19 -5.61
CA THR A 90 6.13 -26.28 -6.32
C THR A 90 7.64 -26.07 -6.42
N ALA A 91 8.38 -27.08 -6.92
CA ALA A 91 9.80 -26.92 -7.22
C ALA A 91 10.07 -25.84 -8.27
N GLU A 92 9.21 -25.75 -9.30
CA GLU A 92 9.24 -24.75 -10.35
C GLU A 92 8.96 -23.35 -9.76
N GLY A 93 7.97 -23.24 -8.86
CA GLY A 93 7.66 -22.01 -8.16
C GLY A 93 8.82 -21.51 -7.30
N LYS A 94 9.52 -22.41 -6.59
CA LYS A 94 10.72 -22.07 -5.83
C LYS A 94 11.85 -21.58 -6.73
N ALA A 95 12.10 -22.28 -7.84
CA ALA A 95 13.12 -21.88 -8.81
C ALA A 95 12.81 -20.49 -9.40
N PHE A 96 11.55 -20.21 -9.75
CA PHE A 96 11.12 -18.90 -10.19
C PHE A 96 11.34 -17.82 -9.12
N LEU A 97 10.95 -18.08 -7.88
CA LEU A 97 11.11 -17.15 -6.77
C LEU A 97 12.60 -16.81 -6.53
N GLN A 98 13.50 -17.80 -6.63
CA GLN A 98 14.93 -17.58 -6.53
C GLN A 98 15.49 -16.67 -7.62
N GLN A 99 15.00 -16.81 -8.85
CA GLN A 99 15.39 -15.92 -9.96
C GLN A 99 14.93 -14.48 -9.74
N GLN A 100 13.86 -14.27 -8.97
CA GLN A 100 13.25 -12.98 -8.72
C GLN A 100 13.60 -12.39 -7.33
N GLN A 101 14.63 -12.91 -6.66
CA GLN A 101 15.00 -12.52 -5.29
C GLN A 101 15.23 -11.01 -5.13
N ALA A 102 15.88 -10.36 -6.09
CA ALA A 102 16.12 -8.92 -6.02
C ALA A 102 14.81 -8.12 -6.03
N GLN A 103 13.85 -8.53 -6.86
CA GLN A 103 12.53 -7.89 -6.94
C GLN A 103 11.71 -8.18 -5.68
N LEU A 104 11.71 -9.42 -5.20
CA LEU A 104 11.06 -9.80 -3.94
C LEU A 104 11.60 -8.98 -2.77
N GLN A 105 12.92 -8.87 -2.64
CA GLN A 105 13.56 -8.10 -1.59
C GLN A 105 13.16 -6.62 -1.62
N SER A 106 13.08 -6.02 -2.81
CA SER A 106 12.59 -4.65 -2.98
C SER A 106 11.15 -4.48 -2.47
N VAL A 107 10.28 -5.46 -2.74
CA VAL A 107 8.88 -5.45 -2.27
C VAL A 107 8.82 -5.59 -0.75
N ILE A 108 9.58 -6.51 -0.17
CA ILE A 108 9.63 -6.72 1.29
C ILE A 108 10.10 -5.44 1.99
N VAL A 109 11.19 -4.83 1.52
CA VAL A 109 11.70 -3.56 2.08
C VAL A 109 10.64 -2.47 2.02
N ARG A 110 9.89 -2.36 0.91
CA ARG A 110 8.78 -1.40 0.80
C ARG A 110 7.69 -1.66 1.83
N MET A 111 7.29 -2.92 2.04
CA MET A 111 6.28 -3.28 3.04
C MET A 111 6.76 -2.97 4.47
N GLN A 112 8.02 -3.26 4.77
CA GLN A 112 8.63 -2.93 6.06
C GLN A 112 8.74 -1.41 6.29
N SER A 113 9.01 -0.63 5.25
CA SER A 113 9.02 0.84 5.34
C SER A 113 7.64 1.40 5.69
N LEU A 114 6.56 0.79 5.21
CA LEU A 114 5.21 1.16 5.64
C LEU A 114 5.00 0.88 7.12
N ALA A 115 5.49 -0.24 7.63
CA ALA A 115 5.41 -0.58 9.05
C ALA A 115 6.17 0.44 9.92
N VAL A 116 7.34 0.90 9.49
CA VAL A 116 8.10 1.96 10.17
C VAL A 116 7.32 3.27 10.16
N LEU A 117 6.77 3.65 9.00
CA LEU A 117 5.95 4.85 8.86
C LEU A 117 4.72 4.82 9.79
N ALA A 118 4.02 3.68 9.86
CA ALA A 118 2.88 3.49 10.76
C ALA A 118 3.28 3.70 12.22
N ASN A 119 4.39 3.08 12.62
CA ASN A 119 4.90 3.17 13.98
C ASN A 119 5.25 4.63 14.36
N ASN A 120 5.98 5.33 13.51
CA ASN A 120 6.36 6.71 13.75
C ASN A 120 5.16 7.67 13.74
N ARG A 121 4.17 7.43 12.85
CA ARG A 121 2.92 8.20 12.83
C ARG A 121 2.05 7.98 14.06
N SER A 122 2.19 6.86 14.76
CA SER A 122 1.42 6.54 15.96
C SER A 122 1.91 7.26 17.20
N LEU A 123 3.07 7.90 17.17
CA LEU A 123 3.58 8.71 18.28
C LEU A 123 2.62 9.85 18.59
N PRO A 124 2.16 10.00 19.86
CA PRO A 124 1.16 11.01 20.24
C PRO A 124 1.56 12.44 19.87
N GLU A 125 2.84 12.76 19.97
CA GLU A 125 3.39 14.08 19.64
C GLU A 125 3.29 14.36 18.13
N VAL A 126 3.56 13.36 17.29
CA VAL A 126 3.43 13.45 15.83
C VAL A 126 1.97 13.60 15.44
N GLN A 127 1.09 12.78 16.02
CA GLN A 127 -0.36 12.87 15.77
C GLN A 127 -0.91 14.24 16.16
N ARG A 128 -0.53 14.73 17.33
CA ARG A 128 -0.94 16.06 17.80
C ARG A 128 -0.45 17.17 16.87
N ALA A 129 0.80 17.14 16.43
CA ALA A 129 1.36 18.14 15.52
C ALA A 129 0.63 18.15 14.17
N ILE A 130 0.38 16.97 13.59
CA ILE A 130 -0.38 16.82 12.34
C ILE A 130 -1.82 17.31 12.51
N HIS A 131 -2.46 16.97 13.64
CA HIS A 131 -3.82 17.43 13.95
C HIS A 131 -3.89 18.96 14.02
N ASN A 132 -2.99 19.59 14.77
CA ASN A 132 -2.94 21.05 14.93
C ASN A 132 -2.72 21.76 13.58
N MET A 133 -1.78 21.27 12.79
CA MET A 133 -1.53 21.80 11.44
C MET A 133 -2.79 21.70 10.56
N ARG A 134 -3.43 20.53 10.54
CA ARG A 134 -4.65 20.29 9.74
C ARG A 134 -5.81 21.18 10.21
N THR A 135 -5.98 21.34 11.52
CA THR A 135 -7.02 22.20 12.10
C THR A 135 -6.80 23.65 11.70
N ALA A 136 -5.58 24.18 11.88
CA ALA A 136 -5.24 25.55 11.50
C ALA A 136 -5.48 25.80 10.00
N LEU A 137 -5.04 24.86 9.14
CA LEU A 137 -5.24 24.94 7.71
C LEU A 137 -6.71 24.95 7.35
N ASN A 138 -7.51 24.02 7.87
CA ASN A 138 -8.94 23.92 7.58
C ASN A 138 -9.69 25.18 8.08
N THR A 139 -9.36 25.71 9.26
CA THR A 139 -9.97 26.93 9.76
C THR A 139 -9.73 28.11 8.83
N ARG A 140 -8.50 28.26 8.33
CA ARG A 140 -8.20 29.37 7.40
C ARG A 140 -8.83 29.17 6.02
N LEU A 141 -8.84 27.94 5.49
CA LEU A 141 -9.44 27.65 4.19
C LEU A 141 -10.98 27.67 4.19
N ALA A 142 -11.62 27.60 5.37
CA ALA A 142 -13.07 27.69 5.52
C ALA A 142 -13.59 29.15 5.55
N GLU A 143 -12.72 30.15 5.56
CA GLU A 143 -13.13 31.55 5.50
C GLU A 143 -13.68 31.90 4.12
N GLU A 144 -14.94 32.35 4.04
CA GLU A 144 -15.62 32.64 2.75
C GLU A 144 -14.90 33.71 1.92
N ASN A 145 -14.21 34.65 2.57
CA ASN A 145 -13.53 35.79 1.93
C ASN A 145 -12.01 35.74 2.10
N ILE A 146 -11.40 34.56 2.12
CA ILE A 146 -9.95 34.45 2.21
C ILE A 146 -9.29 35.15 1.01
N SER A 147 -8.37 36.08 1.28
CA SER A 147 -7.68 36.79 0.22
C SER A 147 -6.69 35.89 -0.54
N GLN A 148 -6.46 36.21 -1.82
CA GLN A 148 -5.46 35.50 -2.62
C GLN A 148 -4.06 35.60 -2.00
N GLN A 149 -3.71 36.74 -1.40
CA GLN A 149 -2.47 36.93 -0.68
C GLN A 149 -2.35 35.97 0.52
N SER A 150 -3.43 35.79 1.28
CA SER A 150 -3.46 34.82 2.40
C SER A 150 -3.31 33.38 1.91
N LEU A 151 -3.91 33.02 0.78
CA LEU A 151 -3.74 31.69 0.16
C LEU A 151 -2.28 31.44 -0.21
N TYR A 152 -1.62 32.39 -0.86
CA TYR A 152 -0.20 32.25 -1.21
C TYR A 152 0.68 32.15 0.03
N ALA A 153 0.42 32.94 1.07
CA ALA A 153 1.16 32.85 2.33
C ALA A 153 1.02 31.45 3.00
N ILE A 154 -0.16 30.84 2.94
CA ILE A 154 -0.37 29.46 3.41
C ILE A 154 0.45 28.45 2.58
N ILE A 155 0.44 28.58 1.26
CA ILE A 155 1.22 27.73 0.36
C ILE A 155 2.70 27.83 0.69
N ASP A 156 3.24 29.03 0.82
CA ASP A 156 4.66 29.26 1.14
C ASP A 156 5.07 28.61 2.49
N VAL A 157 4.20 28.73 3.51
CA VAL A 157 4.45 28.11 4.82
C VAL A 157 4.47 26.59 4.73
N LEU A 158 3.55 25.99 3.96
CA LEU A 158 3.50 24.54 3.77
C LEU A 158 4.73 24.02 3.01
N ASP A 159 5.13 24.71 1.94
CA ASP A 159 6.30 24.37 1.14
C ASP A 159 7.60 24.50 1.95
N GLU A 160 7.71 25.54 2.78
CA GLU A 160 8.86 25.71 3.65
C GLU A 160 8.90 24.63 4.74
N ALA A 161 7.77 24.29 5.33
CA ALA A 161 7.67 23.20 6.30
C ALA A 161 8.09 21.86 5.68
N ALA A 162 7.61 21.54 4.47
CA ALA A 162 8.01 20.33 3.75
C ALA A 162 9.53 20.27 3.53
N LYS A 163 10.16 21.36 3.04
CA LYS A 163 11.61 21.44 2.85
C LYS A 163 12.40 21.27 4.16
N LYS A 164 11.90 21.78 5.27
CA LYS A 164 12.56 21.62 6.57
C LYS A 164 12.46 20.18 7.07
N ILE A 165 11.30 19.52 6.90
CA ILE A 165 11.10 18.11 7.27
C ILE A 165 12.03 17.20 6.44
N GLU A 166 12.15 17.44 5.13
CA GLU A 166 13.03 16.64 4.26
C GLU A 166 14.51 16.73 4.63
N ARG A 167 14.93 17.80 5.29
CA ARG A 167 16.33 18.05 5.68
C ARG A 167 16.64 17.67 7.14
N SER A 168 15.63 17.28 7.90
CA SER A 168 15.78 16.84 9.30
C SER A 168 16.15 15.36 9.36
#